data_3272b75083c7ad852c96c05e8ef282d3
#
_entry.id   3272b75083c7ad852c96c05e8ef282d3
#
_cell.length_a   1.000
_cell.length_b   1.000
_cell.length_c   1.000
_cell.angle_alpha   90.00
_cell.angle_beta   90.00
_cell.angle_gamma   90.00
#
_symmetry.space_group_name_H-M   'P 1'
#
loop_
_entity.id
_entity.type
_entity.pdbx_description
1 polymer ?
#
loop_
_entity_poly.entity_id
_entity_poly.type
_entity_poly.pdbx_seq_one_letter_code
_entity_poly.pdbx_strand_id
1 'polypeptide(L)'
;LLTLGAAGAVHAQAKISDDVVKVGVLTDLSGVYSDLAGNGSVIAARLAAEEMGNKVLGKPVEVVAADHQNKPDVAANLAREWFDQGKVDMITDFPTASTALAVMEIAKQKNRVTMPSAGLSTAILGEKCSPLNAQWTTNTYALAAGTARALVQEGKKTWYFITADYTFGHSLEKDATEVIKENGGTVVGVSRHPFPGNDFSSFLLKAQASKADVIALANAGNDTVNAVKQANEFGINKKQIVAPLLTYI
;
A
#
# COMPACT_ATOMS: atom_id res chain seq x y z
N LEU A 1 2.77 -2.43 -66.04
CA LEU A 1 3.23 -3.22 -64.88
C LEU A 1 3.47 -2.27 -63.71
N LEU A 2 2.54 -2.26 -62.69
CA LEU A 2 2.73 -1.58 -61.43
C LEU A 2 3.34 -2.59 -60.47
N THR A 3 4.53 -2.35 -59.97
CA THR A 3 5.15 -3.09 -58.86
C THR A 3 4.68 -2.48 -57.57
N LEU A 4 3.79 -3.18 -56.82
CA LEU A 4 3.51 -2.87 -55.43
C LEU A 4 4.74 -3.20 -54.59
N GLY A 5 5.41 -2.17 -54.09
CA GLY A 5 6.43 -2.32 -53.07
C GLY A 5 5.79 -2.69 -51.73
N ALA A 6 6.06 -3.89 -51.23
CA ALA A 6 5.69 -4.30 -49.87
C ALA A 6 6.50 -3.46 -48.85
N ALA A 7 5.85 -2.50 -48.20
CA ALA A 7 6.42 -1.82 -47.06
C ALA A 7 6.51 -2.81 -45.92
N GLY A 8 7.69 -3.39 -45.68
CA GLY A 8 7.97 -4.20 -44.51
C GLY A 8 7.77 -3.37 -43.26
N ALA A 9 6.82 -3.77 -42.40
CA ALA A 9 6.66 -3.21 -41.08
C ALA A 9 7.94 -3.51 -40.28
N VAL A 10 8.79 -2.50 -40.11
CA VAL A 10 9.91 -2.57 -39.19
C VAL A 10 9.33 -2.62 -37.78
N HIS A 11 9.15 -3.81 -37.27
CA HIS A 11 8.90 -4.01 -35.82
C HIS A 11 10.17 -3.55 -35.12
N ALA A 12 10.10 -2.37 -34.48
CA ALA A 12 11.13 -1.93 -33.58
C ALA A 12 11.22 -2.96 -32.45
N GLN A 13 12.20 -3.84 -32.52
CA GLN A 13 12.45 -4.83 -31.49
C GLN A 13 12.84 -4.05 -30.24
N ALA A 14 11.99 -4.12 -29.21
CA ALA A 14 12.26 -3.49 -27.91
C ALA A 14 13.63 -3.98 -27.41
N LYS A 15 14.61 -3.09 -27.35
CA LYS A 15 15.94 -3.40 -26.84
C LYS A 15 15.89 -3.34 -25.32
N ILE A 16 16.28 -4.43 -24.67
CA ILE A 16 16.60 -4.44 -23.24
C ILE A 16 17.96 -3.79 -23.07
N SER A 17 18.07 -2.75 -22.23
CA SER A 17 19.21 -1.84 -22.17
C SER A 17 20.54 -2.51 -21.79
N ASP A 18 20.50 -3.50 -20.86
CA ASP A 18 21.71 -4.05 -20.24
C ASP A 18 21.85 -5.57 -20.37
N ASP A 19 21.14 -6.18 -21.32
CA ASP A 19 21.06 -7.63 -21.49
C ASP A 19 20.49 -8.42 -20.30
N VAL A 20 19.98 -7.75 -19.27
CA VAL A 20 19.31 -8.29 -18.09
C VAL A 20 18.08 -7.42 -17.80
N VAL A 21 16.97 -8.03 -17.41
CA VAL A 21 15.82 -7.32 -16.85
C VAL A 21 15.92 -7.41 -15.32
N LYS A 22 16.12 -6.26 -14.67
CA LYS A 22 16.34 -6.23 -13.24
C LYS A 22 15.12 -5.67 -12.49
N VAL A 23 14.51 -6.49 -11.63
CA VAL A 23 13.35 -6.16 -10.79
C VAL A 23 13.82 -5.94 -9.35
N GLY A 24 13.58 -4.76 -8.83
CA GLY A 24 13.85 -4.41 -7.43
C GLY A 24 12.63 -4.62 -6.55
N VAL A 25 12.73 -5.46 -5.53
CA VAL A 25 11.73 -5.58 -4.46
C VAL A 25 12.18 -4.69 -3.30
N LEU A 26 11.57 -3.52 -3.18
CA LEU A 26 11.90 -2.55 -2.13
C LEU A 26 10.83 -2.63 -1.06
N THR A 27 11.13 -3.34 0.02
CA THR A 27 10.18 -3.80 1.02
C THR A 27 10.62 -3.48 2.46
N ASP A 28 9.84 -3.91 3.42
CA ASP A 28 10.17 -3.88 4.85
C ASP A 28 10.63 -5.27 5.29
N LEU A 29 11.95 -5.48 5.45
CA LEU A 29 12.48 -6.78 5.85
C LEU A 29 12.61 -6.95 7.36
N SER A 30 12.59 -5.87 8.13
CA SER A 30 12.93 -5.89 9.56
C SER A 30 11.94 -5.13 10.46
N GLY A 31 10.98 -4.41 9.89
CA GLY A 31 10.06 -3.55 10.62
C GLY A 31 8.66 -4.16 10.81
N VAL A 32 7.69 -3.28 11.08
CA VAL A 32 6.31 -3.64 11.47
C VAL A 32 5.53 -4.38 10.39
N TYR A 33 5.96 -4.28 9.13
CA TYR A 33 5.32 -4.94 7.98
C TYR A 33 6.13 -6.10 7.39
N SER A 34 7.20 -6.52 8.06
CA SER A 34 8.05 -7.62 7.58
C SER A 34 7.27 -8.94 7.39
N ASP A 35 6.26 -9.20 8.21
CA ASP A 35 5.40 -10.38 8.11
C ASP A 35 4.30 -10.25 7.04
N LEU A 36 3.93 -9.01 6.68
CA LEU A 36 2.89 -8.74 5.67
C LEU A 36 3.45 -8.73 4.24
N ALA A 37 4.68 -8.31 4.09
CA ALA A 37 5.39 -8.16 2.83
C ALA A 37 6.77 -8.83 2.91
N GLY A 38 7.82 -8.08 3.17
CA GLY A 38 9.14 -8.59 3.53
C GLY A 38 9.67 -9.69 2.62
N ASN A 39 10.17 -10.75 3.21
CA ASN A 39 10.68 -11.91 2.48
C ASN A 39 9.60 -12.60 1.62
N GLY A 40 8.33 -12.54 2.02
CA GLY A 40 7.22 -13.07 1.24
C GLY A 40 7.14 -12.43 -0.15
N SER A 41 7.23 -11.10 -0.23
CA SER A 41 7.25 -10.36 -1.50
C SER A 41 8.46 -10.71 -2.36
N VAL A 42 9.64 -10.89 -1.74
CA VAL A 42 10.86 -11.29 -2.46
C VAL A 42 10.70 -12.68 -3.08
N ILE A 43 10.17 -13.63 -2.32
CA ILE A 43 9.89 -14.99 -2.79
C ILE A 43 8.86 -14.95 -3.92
N ALA A 44 7.77 -14.22 -3.76
CA ALA A 44 6.73 -14.08 -4.78
C ALA A 44 7.28 -13.53 -6.11
N ALA A 45 8.13 -12.50 -6.06
CA ALA A 45 8.76 -11.94 -7.24
C ALA A 45 9.70 -12.95 -7.94
N ARG A 46 10.44 -13.74 -7.16
CA ARG A 46 11.30 -14.81 -7.70
C ARG A 46 10.49 -15.94 -8.34
N LEU A 47 9.43 -16.38 -7.68
CA LEU A 47 8.53 -17.41 -8.24
C LEU A 47 7.89 -16.94 -9.55
N ALA A 48 7.42 -15.68 -9.62
CA ALA A 48 6.88 -15.12 -10.84
C ALA A 48 7.92 -15.09 -11.98
N ALA A 49 9.18 -14.77 -11.68
CA ALA A 49 10.26 -14.84 -12.66
C ALA A 49 10.52 -16.29 -13.11
N GLU A 50 10.51 -17.26 -12.20
CA GLU A 50 10.69 -18.69 -12.50
C GLU A 50 9.56 -19.22 -13.39
N GLU A 51 8.30 -18.87 -13.12
CA GLU A 51 7.15 -19.26 -13.95
C GLU A 51 7.27 -18.77 -15.39
N MET A 52 7.93 -17.62 -15.59
CA MET A 52 8.26 -17.08 -16.92
C MET A 52 9.56 -17.63 -17.51
N GLY A 53 10.16 -18.67 -16.91
CA GLY A 53 11.42 -19.26 -17.32
C GLY A 53 12.63 -18.37 -17.05
N ASN A 54 12.55 -17.44 -16.10
CA ASN A 54 13.58 -16.46 -15.74
C ASN A 54 14.09 -15.64 -16.93
N LYS A 55 13.23 -15.37 -17.94
CA LYS A 55 13.60 -14.63 -19.14
C LYS A 55 12.47 -13.73 -19.65
N VAL A 56 12.84 -12.54 -20.11
CA VAL A 56 11.98 -11.63 -20.87
C VAL A 56 12.69 -11.23 -22.15
N LEU A 57 12.04 -11.40 -23.30
CA LEU A 57 12.62 -11.14 -24.64
C LEU A 57 13.98 -11.87 -24.85
N GLY A 58 14.12 -13.06 -24.30
CA GLY A 58 15.34 -13.88 -24.37
C GLY A 58 16.47 -13.48 -23.42
N LYS A 59 16.28 -12.43 -22.60
CA LYS A 59 17.26 -11.95 -21.61
C LYS A 59 16.88 -12.42 -20.19
N PRO A 60 17.86 -12.69 -19.33
CA PRO A 60 17.60 -13.14 -17.96
C PRO A 60 16.88 -12.09 -17.14
N VAL A 61 16.06 -12.56 -16.19
CA VAL A 61 15.44 -11.74 -15.13
C VAL A 61 16.24 -11.89 -13.85
N GLU A 62 16.63 -10.78 -13.23
CA GLU A 62 17.30 -10.73 -11.92
C GLU A 62 16.37 -10.04 -10.92
N VAL A 63 16.16 -10.65 -9.75
CA VAL A 63 15.39 -10.08 -8.64
C VAL A 63 16.34 -9.68 -7.52
N VAL A 64 16.41 -8.37 -7.26
CA VAL A 64 17.17 -7.80 -6.13
C VAL A 64 16.20 -7.29 -5.05
N ALA A 65 16.63 -7.28 -3.79
CA ALA A 65 15.79 -6.83 -2.69
C ALA A 65 16.55 -5.91 -1.74
N ALA A 66 15.86 -4.97 -1.12
CA ALA A 66 16.41 -4.12 -0.06
C ALA A 66 15.33 -3.74 0.96
N ASP A 67 15.80 -3.43 2.18
CA ASP A 67 15.00 -3.02 3.31
C ASP A 67 14.93 -1.48 3.40
N HIS A 68 13.73 -0.92 3.22
CA HIS A 68 13.52 0.51 3.43
C HIS A 68 13.08 0.86 4.86
N GLN A 69 12.86 -0.12 5.74
CA GLN A 69 12.52 0.08 7.15
C GLN A 69 11.29 0.99 7.37
N ASN A 70 10.37 1.03 6.41
CA ASN A 70 9.21 1.96 6.35
C ASN A 70 9.58 3.46 6.38
N LYS A 71 10.84 3.81 6.01
CA LYS A 71 11.34 5.18 5.97
C LYS A 71 11.36 5.70 4.53
N PRO A 72 10.57 6.75 4.20
CA PRO A 72 10.48 7.28 2.84
C PRO A 72 11.81 7.81 2.29
N ASP A 73 12.65 8.39 3.13
CA ASP A 73 13.98 8.89 2.76
C ASP A 73 14.94 7.75 2.41
N VAL A 74 14.92 6.67 3.19
CA VAL A 74 15.71 5.46 2.91
C VAL A 74 15.25 4.85 1.58
N ALA A 75 13.94 4.69 1.39
CA ALA A 75 13.37 4.16 0.15
C ALA A 75 13.77 5.02 -1.08
N ALA A 76 13.68 6.35 -0.96
CA ALA A 76 14.06 7.26 -2.04
C ALA A 76 15.56 7.19 -2.38
N ASN A 77 16.42 7.05 -1.38
CA ASN A 77 17.87 6.93 -1.59
C ASN A 77 18.22 5.59 -2.26
N LEU A 78 17.65 4.48 -1.79
CA LEU A 78 17.82 3.17 -2.42
C LEU A 78 17.31 3.16 -3.87
N ALA A 79 16.16 3.80 -4.13
CA ALA A 79 15.64 3.91 -5.49
C ALA A 79 16.57 4.70 -6.43
N ARG A 80 17.17 5.81 -5.96
CA ARG A 80 18.17 6.56 -6.75
C ARG A 80 19.40 5.70 -7.04
N GLU A 81 19.95 5.04 -6.03
CA GLU A 81 21.10 4.14 -6.19
C GLU A 81 20.78 3.02 -7.18
N TRP A 82 19.63 2.39 -7.05
CA TRP A 82 19.22 1.30 -7.91
C TRP A 82 19.02 1.73 -9.37
N PHE A 83 18.39 2.88 -9.60
CA PHE A 83 18.19 3.39 -10.97
C PHE A 83 19.47 3.94 -11.60
N ASP A 84 20.35 4.59 -10.83
CA ASP A 84 21.54 5.26 -11.36
C ASP A 84 22.72 4.29 -11.49
N GLN A 85 22.94 3.41 -10.53
CA GLN A 85 24.11 2.53 -10.45
C GLN A 85 23.74 1.06 -10.60
N GLY A 86 22.66 0.62 -9.92
CA GLY A 86 22.20 -0.77 -9.90
C GLY A 86 21.54 -1.21 -11.19
N LYS A 87 21.19 -0.29 -12.09
CA LYS A 87 20.50 -0.52 -13.37
C LYS A 87 19.20 -1.32 -13.21
N VAL A 88 18.46 -1.04 -12.14
CA VAL A 88 17.15 -1.63 -11.92
C VAL A 88 16.14 -1.01 -12.89
N ASP A 89 15.35 -1.84 -13.55
CA ASP A 89 14.40 -1.41 -14.57
C ASP A 89 13.05 -1.03 -13.96
N MET A 90 12.63 -1.76 -12.91
CA MET A 90 11.36 -1.60 -12.24
C MET A 90 11.53 -1.87 -10.74
N ILE A 91 10.81 -1.08 -9.92
CA ILE A 91 10.75 -1.33 -8.47
C ILE A 91 9.31 -1.66 -8.07
N THR A 92 9.15 -2.68 -7.25
CA THR A 92 7.84 -3.17 -6.76
C THR A 92 7.80 -3.27 -5.23
N ASP A 93 6.62 -3.55 -4.72
CA ASP A 93 6.19 -3.80 -3.35
C ASP A 93 5.79 -2.53 -2.59
N PHE A 94 6.65 -1.95 -1.76
CA PHE A 94 6.37 -0.76 -0.94
C PHE A 94 5.22 -0.95 0.07
N PRO A 95 5.41 -1.65 1.18
CA PRO A 95 4.37 -1.91 2.18
C PRO A 95 3.77 -0.66 2.84
N THR A 96 4.43 0.50 2.75
CA THR A 96 3.84 1.77 3.18
C THR A 96 3.57 2.71 2.01
N ALA A 97 2.42 3.38 2.03
CA ALA A 97 2.07 4.36 0.99
C ALA A 97 3.06 5.53 0.92
N SER A 98 3.63 5.93 2.05
CA SER A 98 4.64 7.00 2.11
C SER A 98 5.93 6.63 1.38
N THR A 99 6.41 5.39 1.50
CA THR A 99 7.58 4.90 0.75
C THR A 99 7.26 4.76 -0.73
N ALA A 100 6.06 4.22 -1.08
CA ALA A 100 5.61 4.12 -2.45
C ALA A 100 5.62 5.49 -3.16
N LEU A 101 4.99 6.50 -2.55
CA LEU A 101 4.92 7.85 -3.12
C LEU A 101 6.31 8.50 -3.28
N ALA A 102 7.21 8.31 -2.31
CA ALA A 102 8.58 8.82 -2.40
C ALA A 102 9.36 8.18 -3.56
N VAL A 103 9.24 6.87 -3.74
CA VAL A 103 9.92 6.14 -4.84
C VAL A 103 9.28 6.44 -6.18
N MET A 104 7.95 6.56 -6.26
CA MET A 104 7.24 6.94 -7.48
C MET A 104 7.73 8.30 -8.03
N GLU A 105 7.99 9.26 -7.15
CA GLU A 105 8.53 10.57 -7.56
C GLU A 105 9.95 10.43 -8.15
N ILE A 106 10.81 9.62 -7.55
CA ILE A 106 12.15 9.32 -8.07
C ILE A 106 12.05 8.58 -9.43
N ALA A 107 11.20 7.55 -9.49
CA ALA A 107 10.99 6.77 -10.71
C ALA A 107 10.50 7.64 -11.88
N LYS A 108 9.58 8.58 -11.62
CA LYS A 108 9.11 9.56 -12.61
C LYS A 108 10.25 10.41 -13.14
N GLN A 109 11.12 10.94 -12.27
CA GLN A 109 12.29 11.73 -12.67
C GLN A 109 13.29 10.93 -13.50
N LYS A 110 13.40 9.62 -13.24
CA LYS A 110 14.32 8.69 -13.92
C LYS A 110 13.70 7.96 -15.11
N ASN A 111 12.44 8.24 -15.45
CA ASN A 111 11.66 7.53 -16.48
C ASN A 111 11.67 5.99 -16.25
N ARG A 112 11.39 5.58 -15.04
CA ARG A 112 11.37 4.17 -14.60
C ARG A 112 10.00 3.77 -14.07
N VAL A 113 9.70 2.48 -14.17
CA VAL A 113 8.41 1.93 -13.77
C VAL A 113 8.39 1.58 -12.27
N THR A 114 7.26 1.84 -11.63
CA THR A 114 6.95 1.34 -10.28
C THR A 114 5.66 0.53 -10.30
N MET A 115 5.63 -0.55 -9.51
CA MET A 115 4.45 -1.41 -9.34
C MET A 115 4.17 -1.65 -7.85
N PRO A 116 3.56 -0.68 -7.13
CA PRO A 116 3.17 -0.88 -5.74
C PRO A 116 2.20 -2.06 -5.61
N SER A 117 2.54 -3.04 -4.78
CA SER A 117 1.68 -4.18 -4.46
C SER A 117 1.05 -4.09 -3.08
N ALA A 118 1.60 -3.25 -2.20
CA ALA A 118 1.19 -3.15 -0.81
C ALA A 118 0.96 -1.72 -0.31
N GLY A 119 1.39 -0.69 -1.02
CA GLY A 119 1.10 0.71 -0.71
C GLY A 119 -0.33 1.08 -1.12
N LEU A 120 -1.29 1.03 -0.21
CA LEU A 120 -2.72 0.98 -0.52
C LEU A 120 -3.44 2.33 -0.61
N SER A 121 -2.75 3.47 -0.51
CA SER A 121 -3.39 4.81 -0.56
C SER A 121 -4.04 5.09 -1.92
N THR A 122 -5.25 5.66 -1.90
CA THR A 122 -5.92 6.18 -3.11
C THR A 122 -5.13 7.29 -3.81
N ALA A 123 -4.22 7.97 -3.11
CA ALA A 123 -3.33 8.98 -3.70
C ALA A 123 -2.43 8.39 -4.81
N ILE A 124 -2.06 7.11 -4.73
CA ILE A 124 -1.18 6.43 -5.69
C ILE A 124 -1.78 6.41 -7.10
N LEU A 125 -3.06 6.12 -7.22
CA LEU A 125 -3.80 6.08 -8.49
C LEU A 125 -4.59 7.35 -8.77
N GLY A 126 -4.71 8.24 -7.78
CA GLY A 126 -5.42 9.52 -7.85
C GLY A 126 -4.48 10.70 -8.09
N GLU A 127 -4.37 11.58 -7.10
CA GLU A 127 -3.65 12.86 -7.19
C GLU A 127 -2.14 12.74 -7.48
N LYS A 128 -1.54 11.59 -7.16
CA LYS A 128 -0.11 11.29 -7.39
C LYS A 128 0.11 10.28 -8.51
N CYS A 129 -0.90 9.98 -9.31
CA CYS A 129 -0.77 9.02 -10.39
C CYS A 129 0.32 9.43 -11.40
N SER A 130 0.90 8.43 -12.03
CA SER A 130 1.92 8.58 -13.05
C SER A 130 1.70 7.54 -14.15
N PRO A 131 1.97 7.85 -15.44
CA PRO A 131 1.92 6.85 -16.51
C PRO A 131 2.96 5.74 -16.35
N LEU A 132 3.93 5.92 -15.45
CA LEU A 132 4.97 4.95 -15.13
C LEU A 132 4.65 4.15 -13.86
N ASN A 133 3.42 4.22 -13.36
CA ASN A 133 2.99 3.49 -12.17
C ASN A 133 1.78 2.63 -12.49
N ALA A 134 1.81 1.37 -12.05
CA ALA A 134 0.68 0.46 -12.10
C ALA A 134 0.47 -0.21 -10.74
N GLN A 135 -0.78 -0.20 -10.24
CA GLN A 135 -1.17 -0.87 -9.00
C GLN A 135 -2.27 -1.87 -9.29
N TRP A 136 -2.06 -3.14 -8.92
CA TRP A 136 -2.97 -4.24 -9.18
C TRP A 136 -3.69 -4.75 -7.92
N THR A 137 -3.42 -4.14 -6.79
CA THR A 137 -4.02 -4.50 -5.50
C THR A 137 -5.14 -3.54 -5.13
N THR A 138 -5.83 -3.83 -4.02
CA THR A 138 -6.83 -2.95 -3.42
C THR A 138 -6.23 -1.58 -3.04
N ASN A 139 -7.10 -0.63 -2.71
CA ASN A 139 -6.73 0.67 -2.18
C ASN A 139 -7.59 1.04 -0.96
N THR A 140 -7.27 2.16 -0.32
CA THR A 140 -7.96 2.61 0.90
C THR A 140 -9.46 2.85 0.70
N TYR A 141 -9.90 3.27 -0.48
CA TYR A 141 -11.33 3.39 -0.79
C TYR A 141 -12.05 2.03 -0.79
N ALA A 142 -11.47 1.03 -1.45
CA ALA A 142 -12.06 -0.30 -1.50
C ALA A 142 -12.13 -0.95 -0.11
N LEU A 143 -11.08 -0.76 0.72
CA LEU A 143 -11.06 -1.22 2.11
C LEU A 143 -12.15 -0.54 2.95
N ALA A 144 -12.28 0.77 2.80
CA ALA A 144 -13.27 1.56 3.53
C ALA A 144 -14.70 1.25 3.10
N ALA A 145 -14.94 1.20 1.78
CA ALA A 145 -16.29 1.15 1.20
C ALA A 145 -17.08 -0.09 1.63
N GLY A 146 -16.44 -1.25 1.70
CA GLY A 146 -17.10 -2.49 2.11
C GLY A 146 -17.62 -2.41 3.54
N THR A 147 -16.72 -2.27 4.49
CA THR A 147 -17.03 -2.26 5.93
C THR A 147 -17.90 -1.08 6.33
N ALA A 148 -17.56 0.13 5.89
CA ALA A 148 -18.29 1.32 6.28
C ALA A 148 -19.74 1.31 5.76
N ARG A 149 -19.94 0.96 4.48
CA ARG A 149 -21.28 0.89 3.89
C ARG A 149 -22.16 -0.15 4.59
N ALA A 150 -21.63 -1.36 4.81
CA ALA A 150 -22.38 -2.43 5.46
C ALA A 150 -22.85 -2.02 6.86
N LEU A 151 -21.94 -1.54 7.71
CA LEU A 151 -22.27 -1.17 9.09
C LEU A 151 -23.22 0.04 9.16
N VAL A 152 -23.06 1.04 8.26
CA VAL A 152 -23.99 2.17 8.22
C VAL A 152 -25.40 1.72 7.80
N GLN A 153 -25.52 0.77 6.84
CA GLN A 153 -26.80 0.19 6.43
C GLN A 153 -27.45 -0.66 7.55
N GLU A 154 -26.65 -1.28 8.40
CA GLU A 154 -27.12 -1.97 9.62
C GLU A 154 -27.52 -1.01 10.74
N GLY A 155 -27.54 0.30 10.49
CA GLY A 155 -27.96 1.33 11.45
C GLY A 155 -26.84 1.85 12.37
N LYS A 156 -25.58 1.47 12.14
CA LYS A 156 -24.43 1.97 12.90
C LYS A 156 -24.00 3.33 12.36
N LYS A 157 -24.60 4.39 12.87
CA LYS A 157 -24.53 5.73 12.29
C LYS A 157 -23.40 6.61 12.81
N THR A 158 -22.92 6.36 14.03
CA THR A 158 -21.90 7.20 14.67
C THR A 158 -20.55 6.50 14.71
N TRP A 159 -19.49 7.20 14.27
CA TRP A 159 -18.18 6.61 14.06
C TRP A 159 -17.07 7.42 14.74
N TYR A 160 -16.14 6.75 15.37
CA TYR A 160 -14.92 7.32 15.92
C TYR A 160 -13.71 6.63 15.32
N PHE A 161 -12.71 7.38 14.84
CA PHE A 161 -11.51 6.81 14.25
C PHE A 161 -10.34 6.78 15.23
N ILE A 162 -9.61 5.66 15.22
CA ILE A 162 -8.25 5.55 15.73
C ILE A 162 -7.35 5.33 14.51
N THR A 163 -6.57 6.35 14.17
CA THR A 163 -5.86 6.45 12.89
C THR A 163 -4.34 6.45 13.11
N ALA A 164 -3.62 5.63 12.36
CA ALA A 164 -2.16 5.69 12.31
C ALA A 164 -1.71 6.99 11.62
N ASP A 165 -0.82 7.75 12.28
CA ASP A 165 -0.42 9.09 11.84
C ASP A 165 0.62 9.04 10.70
N TYR A 166 0.22 8.49 9.55
CA TYR A 166 0.97 8.49 8.30
C TYR A 166 0.04 8.35 7.08
N THR A 167 0.60 8.44 5.87
CA THR A 167 -0.17 8.56 4.61
C THR A 167 -1.28 7.52 4.44
N PHE A 168 -1.04 6.24 4.76
CA PHE A 168 -2.07 5.20 4.63
C PHE A 168 -3.23 5.43 5.59
N GLY A 169 -2.93 5.67 6.89
CA GLY A 169 -3.97 5.91 7.90
C GLY A 169 -4.84 7.12 7.54
N HIS A 170 -4.22 8.22 7.12
CA HIS A 170 -4.93 9.43 6.69
C HIS A 170 -5.81 9.18 5.45
N SER A 171 -5.32 8.43 4.46
CA SER A 171 -6.11 8.09 3.27
C SER A 171 -7.30 7.21 3.64
N LEU A 172 -7.09 6.20 4.49
CA LEU A 172 -8.14 5.28 4.91
C LEU A 172 -9.21 5.98 5.75
N GLU A 173 -8.80 6.88 6.68
CA GLU A 173 -9.71 7.75 7.46
C GLU A 173 -10.56 8.62 6.53
N LYS A 174 -9.92 9.28 5.55
CA LYS A 174 -10.59 10.15 4.58
C LYS A 174 -11.62 9.37 3.77
N ASP A 175 -11.17 8.30 3.10
CA ASP A 175 -12.01 7.49 2.22
C ASP A 175 -13.20 6.88 2.99
N ALA A 176 -12.95 6.36 4.20
CA ALA A 176 -14.03 5.85 5.06
C ALA A 176 -15.00 6.94 5.52
N THR A 177 -14.49 8.13 5.85
CA THR A 177 -15.32 9.27 6.25
C THR A 177 -16.27 9.70 5.12
N GLU A 178 -15.79 9.71 3.88
CA GLU A 178 -16.61 10.02 2.70
C GLU A 178 -17.72 8.97 2.53
N VAL A 179 -17.38 7.68 2.56
CA VAL A 179 -18.35 6.58 2.44
C VAL A 179 -19.39 6.60 3.58
N ILE A 180 -18.96 6.84 4.83
CA ILE A 180 -19.85 6.95 5.98
C ILE A 180 -20.87 8.09 5.76
N LYS A 181 -20.42 9.27 5.36
CA LYS A 181 -21.28 10.43 5.12
C LYS A 181 -22.25 10.22 3.97
N GLU A 182 -21.79 9.67 2.85
CA GLU A 182 -22.61 9.36 1.68
C GLU A 182 -23.74 8.37 2.01
N ASN A 183 -23.54 7.51 3.01
CA ASN A 183 -24.55 6.52 3.45
C ASN A 183 -25.34 6.99 4.69
N GLY A 184 -25.24 8.26 5.07
CA GLY A 184 -26.02 8.87 6.16
C GLY A 184 -25.49 8.59 7.56
N GLY A 185 -24.21 8.26 7.71
CA GLY A 185 -23.50 8.18 8.98
C GLY A 185 -22.75 9.50 9.31
N THR A 186 -22.18 9.56 10.50
CA THR A 186 -21.45 10.72 11.03
C THR A 186 -20.19 10.31 11.75
N VAL A 187 -19.09 10.97 11.50
CA VAL A 187 -17.84 10.82 12.26
C VAL A 187 -17.89 11.81 13.43
N VAL A 188 -17.88 11.28 14.64
CA VAL A 188 -17.99 12.07 15.88
C VAL A 188 -16.65 12.42 16.51
N GLY A 189 -15.56 11.81 16.04
CA GLY A 189 -14.22 12.12 16.49
C GLY A 189 -13.14 11.27 15.86
N VAL A 190 -11.90 11.72 16.03
CA VAL A 190 -10.69 11.08 15.54
C VAL A 190 -9.59 11.20 16.59
N SER A 191 -8.83 10.14 16.77
CA SER A 191 -7.55 10.16 17.48
C SER A 191 -6.47 9.59 16.59
N ARG A 192 -5.34 10.27 16.48
CA ARG A 192 -4.18 9.79 15.71
C ARG A 192 -3.09 9.29 16.65
N HIS A 193 -2.60 8.10 16.38
CA HIS A 193 -1.50 7.49 17.12
C HIS A 193 -0.21 7.48 16.30
N PRO A 194 0.97 7.58 16.94
CA PRO A 194 2.24 7.44 16.27
C PRO A 194 2.34 6.10 15.52
N PHE A 195 3.04 6.08 14.40
CA PHE A 195 3.33 4.88 13.64
C PHE A 195 4.83 4.52 13.73
N PRO A 196 5.20 3.28 14.11
CA PRO A 196 4.35 2.23 14.69
C PRO A 196 3.88 2.54 16.11
N GLY A 197 2.74 1.97 16.55
CA GLY A 197 2.15 2.11 17.86
C GLY A 197 2.13 0.80 18.65
N ASN A 198 2.40 0.88 19.97
CA ASN A 198 2.34 -0.29 20.85
C ASN A 198 1.27 -0.15 21.95
N ASP A 199 1.00 1.07 22.39
CA ASP A 199 0.02 1.38 23.42
C ASP A 199 -1.12 2.20 22.84
N PHE A 200 -2.32 1.63 22.88
CA PHE A 200 -3.56 2.21 22.36
C PHE A 200 -4.50 2.65 23.48
N SER A 201 -4.14 2.48 24.74
CA SER A 201 -5.00 2.69 25.91
C SER A 201 -5.67 4.06 25.92
N SER A 202 -4.90 5.13 25.75
CA SER A 202 -5.43 6.51 25.77
C SER A 202 -6.34 6.80 24.59
N PHE A 203 -6.05 6.25 23.41
CA PHE A 203 -6.86 6.40 22.19
C PHE A 203 -8.17 5.65 22.32
N LEU A 204 -8.13 4.42 22.84
CA LEU A 204 -9.30 3.57 23.08
C LEU A 204 -10.23 4.15 24.14
N LEU A 205 -9.70 4.72 25.23
CA LEU A 205 -10.51 5.38 26.24
C LEU A 205 -11.22 6.62 25.70
N LYS A 206 -10.57 7.42 24.85
CA LYS A 206 -11.21 8.54 24.15
C LYS A 206 -12.31 8.07 23.22
N ALA A 207 -12.04 7.02 22.43
CA ALA A 207 -13.02 6.43 21.54
C ALA A 207 -14.22 5.85 22.33
N GLN A 208 -13.99 5.17 23.43
CA GLN A 208 -15.05 4.67 24.33
C GLN A 208 -15.92 5.81 24.88
N ALA A 209 -15.29 6.89 25.32
CA ALA A 209 -15.99 8.05 25.88
C ALA A 209 -16.86 8.79 24.82
N SER A 210 -16.55 8.67 23.54
CA SER A 210 -17.35 9.24 22.45
C SER A 210 -18.74 8.62 22.32
N LYS A 211 -18.92 7.38 22.83
CA LYS A 211 -20.15 6.58 22.69
C LYS A 211 -20.56 6.31 21.23
N ALA A 212 -19.63 6.40 20.29
CA ALA A 212 -19.87 6.05 18.90
C ALA A 212 -20.33 4.59 18.78
N ASP A 213 -21.17 4.29 17.80
CA ASP A 213 -21.58 2.91 17.51
C ASP A 213 -20.38 2.07 17.06
N VAL A 214 -19.48 2.69 16.30
CA VAL A 214 -18.30 2.04 15.71
C VAL A 214 -17.02 2.80 16.04
N ILE A 215 -16.03 2.06 16.51
CA ILE A 215 -14.63 2.51 16.59
C ILE A 215 -13.90 1.90 15.40
N ALA A 216 -13.63 2.71 14.40
CA ALA A 216 -12.91 2.30 13.20
C ALA A 216 -11.40 2.39 13.42
N LEU A 217 -10.69 1.30 13.12
CA LEU A 217 -9.24 1.26 13.17
C LEU A 217 -8.66 1.50 11.77
N ALA A 218 -8.18 2.71 11.55
CA ALA A 218 -7.48 3.11 10.32
C ALA A 218 -5.96 2.92 10.48
N ASN A 219 -5.57 1.68 10.73
CA ASN A 219 -4.20 1.20 10.91
C ASN A 219 -4.06 -0.21 10.31
N ALA A 220 -2.90 -0.84 10.46
CA ALA A 220 -2.62 -2.15 9.87
C ALA A 220 -1.57 -2.92 10.67
N GLY A 221 -1.42 -4.22 10.38
CA GLY A 221 -0.39 -5.06 10.97
C GLY A 221 -0.49 -5.16 12.48
N ASN A 222 0.66 -5.11 13.15
CA ASN A 222 0.73 -5.22 14.61
C ASN A 222 -0.01 -4.09 15.35
N ASP A 223 -0.12 -2.90 14.77
CA ASP A 223 -0.89 -1.81 15.34
C ASP A 223 -2.37 -2.19 15.47
N THR A 224 -2.95 -2.78 14.44
CA THR A 224 -4.33 -3.29 14.48
C THR A 224 -4.49 -4.41 15.51
N VAL A 225 -3.58 -5.38 15.53
CA VAL A 225 -3.61 -6.50 16.47
C VAL A 225 -3.57 -6.00 17.92
N ASN A 226 -2.66 -5.07 18.21
CA ASN A 226 -2.52 -4.50 19.56
C ASN A 226 -3.75 -3.67 19.96
N ALA A 227 -4.28 -2.86 19.04
CA ALA A 227 -5.49 -2.07 19.30
C ALA A 227 -6.71 -2.96 19.60
N VAL A 228 -6.91 -4.04 18.83
CA VAL A 228 -8.01 -5.00 19.05
C VAL A 228 -7.85 -5.75 20.36
N LYS A 229 -6.63 -6.22 20.70
CA LYS A 229 -6.35 -6.89 21.98
C LYS A 229 -6.69 -5.98 23.16
N GLN A 230 -6.16 -4.75 23.16
CA GLN A 230 -6.40 -3.78 24.23
C GLN A 230 -7.87 -3.35 24.31
N ALA A 231 -8.56 -3.20 23.18
CA ALA A 231 -10.00 -2.92 23.17
C ALA A 231 -10.81 -4.05 23.84
N ASN A 232 -10.40 -5.29 23.62
CA ASN A 232 -11.03 -6.45 24.27
C ASN A 232 -10.74 -6.48 25.79
N GLU A 233 -9.52 -6.21 26.20
CA GLU A 233 -9.12 -6.11 27.62
C GLU A 233 -9.92 -5.04 28.36
N PHE A 234 -10.19 -3.90 27.74
CA PHE A 234 -11.03 -2.84 28.30
C PHE A 234 -12.54 -3.12 28.18
N GLY A 235 -12.93 -4.24 27.55
CA GLY A 235 -14.34 -4.61 27.36
C GLY A 235 -15.12 -3.65 26.45
N ILE A 236 -14.44 -2.91 25.60
CA ILE A 236 -15.03 -1.93 24.67
C ILE A 236 -15.93 -2.66 23.67
N ASN A 237 -15.50 -3.79 23.15
CA ASN A 237 -16.22 -4.62 22.19
C ASN A 237 -17.58 -5.15 22.67
N LYS A 238 -17.87 -5.04 23.97
CA LYS A 238 -19.19 -5.38 24.54
C LYS A 238 -20.23 -4.29 24.35
N LYS A 239 -19.83 -3.06 24.02
CA LYS A 239 -20.70 -1.89 23.94
C LYS A 239 -20.62 -1.17 22.60
N GLN A 240 -19.48 -1.23 21.94
CA GLN A 240 -19.17 -0.56 20.66
C GLN A 240 -18.56 -1.58 19.71
N ILE A 241 -18.82 -1.45 18.42
CA ILE A 241 -18.16 -2.28 17.40
C ILE A 241 -16.75 -1.76 17.21
N VAL A 242 -15.75 -2.59 17.41
CA VAL A 242 -14.37 -2.31 17.01
C VAL A 242 -14.18 -2.88 15.62
N ALA A 243 -14.04 -2.02 14.63
CA ALA A 243 -13.98 -2.38 13.21
C ALA A 243 -12.60 -2.06 12.61
N PRO A 244 -11.69 -3.04 12.51
CA PRO A 244 -10.51 -2.90 11.68
C PRO A 244 -10.91 -2.71 10.21
N LEU A 245 -10.37 -1.68 9.55
CA LEU A 245 -10.67 -1.44 8.14
C LEU A 245 -9.72 -2.19 7.19
N LEU A 246 -8.61 -2.67 7.72
CA LEU A 246 -7.69 -3.57 7.02
C LEU A 246 -7.33 -4.74 7.93
N THR A 247 -7.72 -5.93 7.50
CA THR A 247 -7.35 -7.19 8.17
C THR A 247 -6.69 -8.10 7.15
N TYR A 248 -5.56 -8.69 7.53
CA TYR A 248 -4.97 -9.83 6.85
C TYR A 248 -5.26 -11.09 7.67
N ILE A 249 -5.70 -12.13 7.00
CA ILE A 249 -5.95 -13.43 7.61
C ILE A 249 -4.86 -14.38 7.14
#